data_e0ba96d833eab38055fe796640dbfc88
#
_entry.id   e0ba96d833eab38055fe796640dbfc88
#
_cell.length_a   1.000
_cell.length_b   1.000
_cell.length_c   1.000
_cell.angle_alpha   90.00
_cell.angle_beta   90.00
_cell.angle_gamma   90.00
#
_symmetry.space_group_name_H-M   'P 1'
#
loop_
_entity.id
_entity.type
_entity.pdbx_description
1 polymer ?
#
loop_
_entity_poly.entity_id
_entity_poly.type
_entity_poly.pdbx_seq_one_letter_code
_entity_poly.pdbx_strand_id
1 'polypeptide(L)'
;MRYLLDTNVLIYMLSAPDEISPEAKRIVQTEEHLFASFASLWEIAIKQGLGKLNIGLNIPGIEEQCEIRGIQMLPLSSGAIERIKTLPDIHRDPFDRMLIAQAMEDSLTIVTRDRIIPQYQVSTIW
;
A
#
# COMPACT_ATOMS: atom_id res chain seq x y z
N MET A 1 9.20 7.63 11.91
CA MET A 1 9.20 6.86 10.66
C MET A 1 7.89 7.07 9.91
N ARG A 2 7.94 6.94 8.61
CA ARG A 2 6.79 7.12 7.72
C ARG A 2 6.56 5.80 6.98
N TYR A 3 5.32 5.33 6.97
CA TYR A 3 4.99 3.99 6.45
C TYR A 3 3.98 4.07 5.31
N LEU A 4 4.22 3.27 4.26
CA LEU A 4 3.29 3.07 3.16
C LEU A 4 2.73 1.65 3.27
N LEU A 5 1.41 1.53 3.37
CA LEU A 5 0.76 0.23 3.46
C LEU A 5 0.69 -0.40 2.08
N ASP A 6 1.16 -1.65 1.95
CA ASP A 6 0.91 -2.45 0.77
C ASP A 6 -0.61 -2.64 0.60
N THR A 7 -1.06 -2.82 -0.63
CA THR A 7 -2.48 -2.99 -0.94
C THR A 7 -3.11 -4.12 -0.13
N ASN A 8 -2.42 -5.26 -0.01
CA ASN A 8 -2.93 -6.39 0.77
C ASN A 8 -3.06 -6.07 2.25
N VAL A 9 -2.14 -5.28 2.81
CA VAL A 9 -2.23 -4.83 4.20
C VAL A 9 -3.46 -3.96 4.41
N LEU A 10 -3.73 -3.05 3.48
CA LEU A 10 -4.93 -2.21 3.52
C LEU A 10 -6.20 -3.07 3.47
N ILE A 11 -6.25 -4.05 2.56
CA ILE A 11 -7.38 -4.97 2.44
C ILE A 11 -7.58 -5.77 3.74
N TYR A 12 -6.51 -6.34 4.29
CA TYR A 12 -6.59 -7.13 5.53
C TYR A 12 -7.04 -6.28 6.70
N MET A 13 -6.53 -5.06 6.82
CA MET A 13 -6.94 -4.15 7.89
C MET A 13 -8.45 -3.91 7.88
N LEU A 14 -9.06 -3.85 6.71
CA LEU A 14 -10.48 -3.56 6.53
C LEU A 14 -11.36 -4.81 6.56
N SER A 15 -10.84 -5.99 6.24
CA SER A 15 -11.67 -7.19 6.04
C SER A 15 -11.17 -8.45 6.74
N ALA A 16 -9.89 -8.53 7.11
CA ALA A 16 -9.31 -9.72 7.70
C ALA A 16 -8.12 -9.35 8.60
N PRO A 17 -8.35 -8.60 9.70
CA PRO A 17 -7.24 -8.07 10.51
C PRO A 17 -6.34 -9.15 11.12
N ASP A 18 -6.81 -10.38 11.26
CA ASP A 18 -6.00 -11.48 11.77
C ASP A 18 -4.89 -11.92 10.80
N GLU A 19 -4.98 -11.52 9.52
CA GLU A 19 -3.93 -11.79 8.53
C GLU A 19 -2.72 -10.87 8.68
N ILE A 20 -2.82 -9.82 9.49
CA ILE A 20 -1.74 -8.86 9.71
C ILE A 20 -0.84 -9.38 10.83
N SER A 21 0.49 -9.31 10.62
CA SER A 21 1.47 -9.72 11.65
C SER A 21 1.35 -8.85 12.90
N PRO A 22 1.81 -9.33 14.08
CA PRO A 22 1.79 -8.51 15.29
C PRO A 22 2.54 -7.18 15.13
N GLU A 23 3.68 -7.17 14.44
CA GLU A 23 4.45 -5.95 14.21
C GLU A 23 3.73 -4.98 13.28
N ALA A 24 3.19 -5.47 12.18
CA ALA A 24 2.41 -4.63 11.27
C ALA A 24 1.16 -4.08 11.96
N LYS A 25 0.50 -4.89 12.78
CA LYS A 25 -0.66 -4.45 13.55
C LYS A 25 -0.29 -3.32 14.51
N ARG A 26 0.84 -3.44 15.20
CA ARG A 26 1.34 -2.39 16.08
C ARG A 26 1.54 -1.09 15.30
N ILE A 27 2.15 -1.17 14.13
CA ILE A 27 2.41 0.00 13.29
C ILE A 27 1.11 0.69 12.89
N VAL A 28 0.13 -0.05 12.35
CA VAL A 28 -1.13 0.55 11.90
C VAL A 28 -1.98 1.10 13.03
N GLN A 29 -1.77 0.63 14.26
CA GLN A 29 -2.52 1.08 15.43
C GLN A 29 -1.85 2.26 16.17
N THR A 30 -0.53 2.40 16.09
CA THR A 30 0.20 3.33 16.96
C THR A 30 0.99 4.40 16.24
N GLU A 31 1.38 4.20 14.99
CA GLU A 31 2.22 5.16 14.27
C GLU A 31 1.40 6.31 13.70
N GLU A 32 2.00 7.51 13.69
CA GLU A 32 1.32 8.73 13.27
C GLU A 32 1.38 8.97 11.77
N HIS A 33 2.44 8.49 11.09
CA HIS A 33 2.69 8.80 9.68
C HIS A 33 2.44 7.58 8.81
N LEU A 34 1.15 7.29 8.60
CA LEU A 34 0.70 6.17 7.79
C LEU A 34 0.12 6.68 6.48
N PHE A 35 0.48 6.00 5.39
CA PHE A 35 0.03 6.33 4.04
C PHE A 35 -0.53 5.11 3.35
N ALA A 36 -1.53 5.32 2.50
CA ALA A 36 -2.02 4.36 1.52
C ALA A 36 -2.03 5.06 0.16
N SER A 37 -1.68 4.34 -0.89
CA SER A 37 -1.57 4.92 -2.22
C SER A 37 -2.90 4.90 -2.96
N PHE A 38 -3.15 5.93 -3.78
CA PHE A 38 -4.23 5.87 -4.76
C PHE A 38 -4.06 4.71 -5.75
N ALA A 39 -2.82 4.26 -5.97
CA ALA A 39 -2.59 3.04 -6.76
C ALA A 39 -3.26 1.82 -6.12
N SER A 40 -3.27 1.72 -4.80
CA SER A 40 -3.96 0.65 -4.08
C SER A 40 -5.47 0.73 -4.26
N LEU A 41 -6.05 1.93 -4.21
CA LEU A 41 -7.48 2.11 -4.46
C LEU A 41 -7.84 1.70 -5.89
N TRP A 42 -6.98 2.03 -6.84
CA TRP A 42 -7.17 1.64 -8.24
C TRP A 42 -7.12 0.13 -8.41
N GLU A 43 -6.14 -0.53 -7.82
CA GLU A 43 -6.04 -1.99 -7.84
C GLU A 43 -7.28 -2.65 -7.24
N ILE A 44 -7.74 -2.15 -6.08
CA ILE A 44 -8.94 -2.65 -5.40
C ILE A 44 -10.17 -2.48 -6.30
N ALA A 45 -10.31 -1.31 -6.95
CA ALA A 45 -11.44 -1.05 -7.84
C ALA A 45 -11.49 -2.03 -9.01
N ILE A 46 -10.34 -2.35 -9.61
CA ILE A 46 -10.26 -3.33 -10.69
C ILE A 46 -10.71 -4.71 -10.19
N LYS A 47 -10.22 -5.13 -9.03
CA LYS A 47 -10.56 -6.44 -8.47
C LYS A 47 -12.03 -6.53 -8.07
N GLN A 48 -12.58 -5.46 -7.52
CA GLN A 48 -14.02 -5.39 -7.19
C GLN A 48 -14.86 -5.49 -8.47
N GLY A 49 -14.47 -4.75 -9.50
CA GLY A 49 -15.18 -4.76 -10.79
C GLY A 49 -15.17 -6.12 -11.47
N LEU A 50 -14.14 -6.93 -11.23
CA LEU A 50 -14.02 -8.29 -11.75
C LEU A 50 -14.69 -9.34 -10.85
N GLY A 51 -15.27 -8.93 -9.72
CA GLY A 51 -15.87 -9.84 -8.75
C GLY A 51 -14.86 -10.68 -7.99
N LYS A 52 -13.58 -10.27 -7.96
CA LYS A 52 -12.50 -11.02 -7.31
C LYS A 52 -12.23 -10.56 -5.88
N LEU A 53 -12.84 -9.47 -5.44
CA LEU A 53 -12.64 -8.90 -4.12
C LEU A 53 -13.94 -8.31 -3.61
N ASN A 54 -14.32 -8.69 -2.38
CA ASN A 54 -15.49 -8.12 -1.71
C ASN A 54 -15.10 -7.79 -0.27
N ILE A 55 -15.03 -6.51 0.05
CA ILE A 55 -14.76 -6.04 1.41
C ILE A 55 -15.92 -5.21 1.97
N GLY A 56 -17.05 -5.17 1.25
CA GLY A 56 -18.26 -4.50 1.71
C GLY A 56 -18.20 -2.98 1.66
N LEU A 57 -17.19 -2.39 1.01
CA LEU A 57 -17.02 -0.95 0.89
C LEU A 57 -16.72 -0.58 -0.56
N ASN A 58 -17.30 0.52 -1.04
CA ASN A 58 -16.88 1.12 -2.30
C ASN A 58 -15.59 1.94 -2.09
N ILE A 59 -15.02 2.45 -3.18
CA ILE A 59 -13.74 3.17 -3.10
C ILE A 59 -13.82 4.41 -2.20
N PRO A 60 -14.84 5.30 -2.32
CA PRO A 60 -14.98 6.41 -1.37
C PRO A 60 -15.12 5.96 0.08
N GLY A 61 -15.78 4.83 0.32
CA GLY A 61 -15.92 4.25 1.66
C GLY A 61 -14.58 3.77 2.22
N ILE A 62 -13.71 3.20 1.38
CA ILE A 62 -12.36 2.80 1.77
C ILE A 62 -11.54 4.04 2.12
N GLU A 63 -11.61 5.07 1.30
CA GLU A 63 -10.91 6.34 1.55
C GLU A 63 -11.34 6.96 2.88
N GLU A 64 -12.64 6.96 3.17
CA GLU A 64 -13.17 7.44 4.44
C GLU A 64 -12.64 6.63 5.63
N GLN A 65 -12.57 5.30 5.50
CA GLN A 65 -12.00 4.45 6.56
C GLN A 65 -10.52 4.74 6.78
N CYS A 66 -9.77 5.04 5.73
CA CYS A 66 -8.38 5.47 5.87
C CYS A 66 -8.30 6.78 6.67
N GLU A 67 -9.13 7.77 6.34
CA GLU A 67 -9.15 9.06 7.04
C GLU A 67 -9.47 8.88 8.53
N ILE A 68 -10.49 8.08 8.86
CA ILE A 68 -10.87 7.80 10.24
C ILE A 68 -9.71 7.18 11.02
N ARG A 69 -8.90 6.34 10.38
CA ARG A 69 -7.77 5.65 11.01
C ARG A 69 -6.47 6.45 10.99
N GLY A 70 -6.50 7.69 10.51
CA GLY A 70 -5.29 8.52 10.40
C GLY A 70 -4.35 8.09 9.30
N ILE A 71 -4.84 7.36 8.31
CA ILE A 71 -4.05 6.96 7.14
C ILE A 71 -4.26 7.98 6.05
N GLN A 72 -3.18 8.65 5.66
CA GLN A 72 -3.19 9.69 4.64
C GLN A 72 -3.07 9.08 3.25
N MET A 73 -3.92 9.51 2.32
CA MET A 73 -3.83 9.05 0.93
C MET A 73 -2.65 9.71 0.23
N LEU A 74 -1.87 8.88 -0.48
CA LEU A 74 -0.67 9.32 -1.20
C LEU A 74 -0.99 9.39 -2.69
N PRO A 75 -0.95 10.59 -3.29
CA PRO A 75 -1.20 10.73 -4.73
C PRO A 75 -0.02 10.21 -5.56
N LEU A 76 -0.30 9.87 -6.81
CA LEU A 76 0.72 9.44 -7.77
C LEU A 76 1.43 10.69 -8.29
N SER A 77 2.63 10.93 -7.79
CA SER A 77 3.42 12.09 -8.24
C SER A 77 4.13 11.80 -9.57
N SER A 78 4.42 12.84 -10.32
CA SER A 78 5.20 12.71 -11.55
C SER A 78 6.60 12.14 -11.27
N GLY A 79 7.18 12.47 -10.12
CA GLY A 79 8.48 11.92 -9.71
C GLY A 79 8.44 10.41 -9.51
N ALA A 80 7.42 9.90 -8.83
CA ALA A 80 7.25 8.46 -8.66
C ALA A 80 7.00 7.77 -10.00
N ILE A 81 6.16 8.36 -10.86
CA ILE A 81 5.89 7.81 -12.18
C ILE A 81 7.17 7.74 -13.02
N GLU A 82 8.00 8.78 -12.97
CA GLU A 82 9.27 8.80 -13.70
C GLU A 82 10.21 7.68 -13.22
N ARG A 83 10.23 7.38 -11.92
CA ARG A 83 11.07 6.30 -11.36
C ARG A 83 10.73 4.92 -11.90
N ILE A 84 9.49 4.69 -12.33
CA ILE A 84 9.06 3.42 -12.92
C ILE A 84 9.96 3.03 -14.10
N LYS A 85 10.41 4.01 -14.88
CA LYS A 85 11.24 3.76 -16.08
C LYS A 85 12.58 3.09 -15.76
N THR A 86 13.11 3.32 -14.55
CA THR A 86 14.43 2.85 -14.16
C THR A 86 14.40 1.79 -13.06
N LEU A 87 13.21 1.38 -12.59
CA LEU A 87 13.12 0.30 -11.62
C LEU A 87 13.62 -1.01 -12.24
N PRO A 88 14.44 -1.78 -11.51
CA PRO A 88 14.80 -3.13 -11.94
C PRO A 88 13.55 -3.98 -12.21
N ASP A 89 13.64 -4.85 -13.21
CA ASP A 89 12.51 -5.72 -13.60
C ASP A 89 12.50 -6.98 -12.72
N ILE A 90 12.25 -6.81 -11.43
CA ILE A 90 12.20 -7.89 -10.44
C ILE A 90 10.75 -8.26 -10.15
N HIS A 91 9.89 -7.29 -9.85
CA HIS A 91 8.46 -7.48 -9.63
C HIS A 91 7.70 -7.21 -10.92
N ARG A 92 6.72 -8.07 -11.24
CA ARG A 92 5.93 -7.93 -12.47
C ARG A 92 4.64 -7.15 -12.27
N ASP A 93 4.16 -7.06 -11.03
CA ASP A 93 2.91 -6.37 -10.72
C ASP A 93 3.11 -4.84 -10.82
N PRO A 94 2.40 -4.17 -11.74
CA PRO A 94 2.58 -2.73 -11.92
C PRO A 94 2.12 -1.91 -10.72
N PHE A 95 1.16 -2.39 -9.93
CA PHE A 95 0.71 -1.69 -8.73
C PHE A 95 1.80 -1.74 -7.65
N ASP A 96 2.40 -2.91 -7.42
CA ASP A 96 3.50 -3.03 -6.46
C ASP A 96 4.72 -2.23 -6.92
N ARG A 97 5.01 -2.18 -8.22
CA ARG A 97 6.08 -1.35 -8.75
C ARG A 97 5.83 0.14 -8.48
N MET A 98 4.58 0.59 -8.55
CA MET A 98 4.22 1.98 -8.22
C MET A 98 4.44 2.24 -6.72
N LEU A 99 4.05 1.32 -5.84
CA LEU A 99 4.29 1.47 -4.41
C LEU A 99 5.78 1.59 -4.11
N ILE A 100 6.60 0.76 -4.76
CA ILE A 100 8.06 0.82 -4.62
C ILE A 100 8.58 2.20 -5.06
N ALA A 101 8.13 2.69 -6.21
CA ALA A 101 8.54 4.00 -6.72
C ALA A 101 8.13 5.14 -5.78
N GLN A 102 6.92 5.08 -5.22
CA GLN A 102 6.46 6.07 -4.25
C GLN A 102 7.28 6.03 -2.97
N ALA A 103 7.59 4.82 -2.48
CA ALA A 103 8.39 4.67 -1.28
C ALA A 103 9.81 5.23 -1.47
N MET A 104 10.40 5.03 -2.64
CA MET A 104 11.69 5.62 -2.97
C MET A 104 11.62 7.14 -3.04
N GLU A 105 10.59 7.68 -3.69
CA GLU A 105 10.42 9.12 -3.88
C GLU A 105 10.24 9.85 -2.56
N ASP A 106 9.45 9.28 -1.65
CA ASP A 106 9.06 9.94 -0.40
C ASP A 106 9.75 9.36 0.83
N SER A 107 10.71 8.46 0.65
CA SER A 107 11.47 7.83 1.73
C SER A 107 10.57 7.14 2.75
N LEU A 108 9.67 6.29 2.25
CA LEU A 108 8.73 5.54 3.09
C LEU A 108 9.19 4.10 3.30
N THR A 109 8.84 3.55 4.46
CA THR A 109 8.98 2.11 4.72
C THR A 109 7.69 1.42 4.32
N ILE A 110 7.78 0.38 3.49
CA ILE A 110 6.58 -0.35 3.03
C ILE A 110 6.24 -1.43 4.05
N VAL A 111 5.00 -1.40 4.55
CA VAL A 111 4.47 -2.48 5.38
C VAL A 111 3.91 -3.54 4.44
N THR A 112 4.58 -4.68 4.36
CA THR A 112 4.25 -5.73 3.39
C THR A 112 4.80 -7.08 3.82
N ARG A 113 4.08 -8.16 3.50
CA ARG A 113 4.61 -9.53 3.61
C ARG A 113 5.12 -10.08 2.28
N ASP A 114 5.06 -9.28 1.22
CA ASP A 114 5.56 -9.68 -0.10
C ASP A 114 7.07 -9.92 -0.03
N ARG A 115 7.53 -11.01 -0.66
CA ARG A 115 8.94 -11.40 -0.63
C ARG A 115 9.75 -10.79 -1.77
N ILE A 116 9.09 -10.23 -2.77
CA ILE A 116 9.74 -9.64 -3.94
C ILE A 116 10.07 -8.18 -3.69
N ILE A 117 9.16 -7.42 -3.05
CA ILE A 117 9.38 -6.00 -2.76
C ILE A 117 10.69 -5.75 -2.01
N PRO A 118 11.07 -6.54 -1.00
CA PRO A 118 12.36 -6.32 -0.31
C PRO A 118 13.60 -6.50 -1.17
N GLN A 119 13.47 -7.06 -2.37
CA GLN A 119 14.60 -7.21 -3.30
C GLN A 119 14.95 -5.88 -3.99
N TYR A 120 14.11 -4.87 -3.87
CA TYR A 120 14.40 -3.51 -4.31
C TYR A 120 15.08 -2.71 -3.20
N GLN A 121 15.66 -1.56 -3.57
CA GLN A 121 16.31 -0.67 -2.59
C GLN A 121 15.25 0.17 -1.86
N VAL A 122 14.43 -0.50 -1.06
CA VAL A 122 13.40 0.11 -0.21
C VAL A 122 13.43 -0.54 1.15
N SER A 123 13.04 0.21 2.19
CA SER A 123 12.83 -0.36 3.51
C SER A 123 11.47 -1.05 3.56
N THR A 124 11.43 -2.24 4.13
CA THR A 124 10.19 -2.99 4.32
C THR A 124 10.09 -3.52 5.75
N ILE A 125 8.88 -3.76 6.20
CA ILE A 125 8.61 -4.35 7.50
C ILE A 125 7.33 -5.18 7.45
N TRP A 126 7.35 -6.27 8.24
CA TRP A 126 6.17 -7.12 8.38
C TRP A 126 6.07 -7.70 9.79
#